data_c61f3e7600e72a6c623f13b4b804ebf2
#
_entry.id   c61f3e7600e72a6c623f13b4b804ebf2
#
_cell.length_a   1.000
_cell.length_b   1.000
_cell.length_c   1.000
_cell.angle_alpha   90.00
_cell.angle_beta   90.00
_cell.angle_gamma   90.00
#
_symmetry.space_group_name_H-M   'P 1'
#
loop_
_entity.id
_entity.type
_entity.pdbx_description
1 polymer ?
#
loop_
_entity_poly.entity_id
_entity_poly.type
_entity_poly.pdbx_seq_one_letter_code
_entity_poly.pdbx_strand_id
1 'polypeptide(L)'
;LKGVAVNDQAEREAGTRFMPKFDDKGLLCAVVVDHASRAVLMVAFMDAEALAATRATGLAHFHSRSRGKLWQKGESSGHVLEVEEILVDCDQDALVLSCRPAGPTCHTGAPSCFYRRLEGDVLQPVKT
;
A
#
# COMPACT_ATOMS: atom_id res chain seq x y z
N LEU A 1 -31.55 5.37 3.98
CA LEU A 1 -31.83 6.57 4.72
C LEU A 1 -31.04 7.72 4.14
N LYS A 2 -31.70 8.82 3.88
CA LYS A 2 -31.06 9.93 3.20
C LYS A 2 -29.93 10.58 4.00
N GLY A 3 -29.90 10.43 5.30
CA GLY A 3 -28.84 10.93 6.15
C GLY A 3 -27.60 10.03 6.20
N VAL A 4 -27.72 8.80 5.67
CA VAL A 4 -26.66 7.80 5.79
C VAL A 4 -25.41 8.23 5.03
N ALA A 5 -25.55 8.72 3.78
CA ALA A 5 -24.41 9.13 2.98
C ALA A 5 -23.62 10.28 3.63
N VAL A 6 -24.34 11.28 4.18
CA VAL A 6 -23.72 12.40 4.90
C VAL A 6 -23.06 11.90 6.18
N ASN A 7 -23.76 11.02 6.93
CA ASN A 7 -23.22 10.44 8.16
C ASN A 7 -22.00 9.57 7.87
N ASP A 8 -22.03 8.80 6.77
CA ASP A 8 -20.91 7.95 6.37
C ASP A 8 -19.70 8.79 6.00
N GLN A 9 -19.88 9.88 5.27
CA GLN A 9 -18.78 10.76 4.93
C GLN A 9 -18.19 11.42 6.19
N ALA A 10 -19.04 11.92 7.07
CA ALA A 10 -18.58 12.56 8.31
C ALA A 10 -17.87 11.55 9.20
N GLU A 11 -18.41 10.35 9.33
CA GLU A 11 -17.79 9.27 10.11
C GLU A 11 -16.46 8.86 9.49
N ARG A 12 -16.41 8.77 8.16
CA ARG A 12 -15.17 8.41 7.46
C ARG A 12 -14.07 9.42 7.70
N GLU A 13 -14.39 10.71 7.71
CA GLU A 13 -13.39 11.77 7.81
C GLU A 13 -13.05 12.17 9.24
N ALA A 14 -13.97 12.01 10.16
CA ALA A 14 -13.79 12.52 11.51
C ALA A 14 -13.97 11.48 12.62
N GLY A 15 -14.55 10.33 12.30
CA GLY A 15 -14.82 9.28 13.27
C GLY A 15 -13.66 8.33 13.45
N THR A 16 -13.93 7.22 14.14
CA THR A 16 -12.90 6.23 14.49
C THR A 16 -13.08 4.90 13.78
N ARG A 17 -14.13 4.76 12.98
CA ARG A 17 -14.43 3.50 12.30
C ARG A 17 -13.67 3.40 10.98
N PHE A 18 -13.07 2.25 10.72
CA PHE A 18 -12.41 2.02 9.45
C PHE A 18 -13.45 1.77 8.37
N MET A 19 -13.52 2.69 7.41
CA MET A 19 -14.49 2.67 6.32
C MET A 19 -13.75 2.95 5.00
N PRO A 20 -12.94 2.00 4.51
CA PRO A 20 -12.10 2.25 3.34
C PRO A 20 -12.95 2.67 2.13
N LYS A 21 -12.49 3.71 1.46
CA LYS A 21 -13.19 4.26 0.30
C LYS A 21 -12.48 3.81 -0.97
N PHE A 22 -12.99 2.75 -1.57
CA PHE A 22 -12.47 2.25 -2.83
C PHE A 22 -12.96 3.13 -3.98
N ASP A 23 -12.17 3.19 -5.05
CA ASP A 23 -12.55 3.93 -6.24
C ASP A 23 -13.61 3.16 -7.04
N ASP A 24 -13.98 3.67 -8.22
CA ASP A 24 -15.01 3.05 -9.06
C ASP A 24 -14.61 1.68 -9.61
N LYS A 25 -13.34 1.32 -9.51
CA LYS A 25 -12.82 0.00 -9.89
C LYS A 25 -12.62 -0.91 -8.69
N GLY A 26 -13.01 -0.46 -7.51
CA GLY A 26 -12.86 -1.23 -6.28
C GLY A 26 -11.44 -1.24 -5.73
N LEU A 27 -10.64 -0.22 -6.05
CA LEU A 27 -9.23 -0.15 -5.66
C LEU A 27 -8.94 1.05 -4.77
N LEU A 28 -7.94 0.92 -3.92
CA LEU A 28 -7.33 2.04 -3.23
C LEU A 28 -5.81 1.93 -3.35
N CYS A 29 -5.13 3.05 -3.14
CA CYS A 29 -3.68 3.12 -3.24
C CYS A 29 -3.05 2.74 -1.91
N ALA A 30 -1.99 1.95 -1.96
CA ALA A 30 -1.20 1.58 -0.79
C ALA A 30 0.25 1.96 -1.02
N VAL A 31 0.77 2.82 -0.16
CA VAL A 31 2.18 3.21 -0.15
C VAL A 31 2.88 2.39 0.91
N VAL A 32 3.95 1.71 0.53
CA VAL A 32 4.71 0.89 1.47
C VAL A 32 5.97 1.64 1.88
N VAL A 33 6.18 1.77 3.18
CA VAL A 33 7.39 2.38 3.74
C VAL A 33 8.10 1.37 4.63
N ASP A 34 9.40 1.53 4.75
CA ASP A 34 10.22 0.77 5.70
C ASP A 34 9.90 1.24 7.11
N HIS A 35 9.55 0.31 7.99
CA HIS A 35 9.13 0.66 9.36
C HIS A 35 10.25 1.33 10.15
N ALA A 36 11.49 0.94 9.93
CA ALA A 36 12.64 1.48 10.66
C ALA A 36 13.12 2.81 10.09
N SER A 37 13.34 2.88 8.76
CA SER A 37 13.96 4.04 8.12
C SER A 37 12.95 5.06 7.62
N ARG A 38 11.70 4.66 7.44
CA ARG A 38 10.62 5.46 6.83
C ARG A 38 10.83 5.70 5.33
N ALA A 39 11.79 5.02 4.71
CA ALA A 39 11.99 5.13 3.28
C ALA A 39 10.78 4.55 2.54
N VAL A 40 10.37 5.20 1.46
CA VAL A 40 9.32 4.67 0.60
C VAL A 40 9.88 3.48 -0.17
N LEU A 41 9.20 2.34 -0.10
CA LEU A 41 9.65 1.10 -0.74
C LEU A 41 8.94 0.82 -2.05
N MET A 42 7.63 0.98 -2.09
CA MET A 42 6.84 0.74 -3.30
C MET A 42 5.45 1.33 -3.16
N VAL A 43 4.74 1.39 -4.28
CA VAL A 43 3.32 1.76 -4.32
C VAL A 43 2.60 0.71 -5.14
N ALA A 44 1.45 0.27 -4.65
CA ALA A 44 0.61 -0.70 -5.35
C ALA A 44 -0.85 -0.43 -5.00
N PHE A 45 -1.74 -1.27 -5.50
CA PHE A 45 -3.17 -1.11 -5.29
C PHE A 45 -3.73 -2.31 -4.55
N MET A 46 -4.77 -2.06 -3.75
CA MET A 46 -5.47 -3.10 -3.00
C MET A 46 -6.95 -3.01 -3.33
N ASP A 47 -7.56 -4.16 -3.58
CA ASP A 47 -9.00 -4.29 -3.53
C ASP A 47 -9.41 -4.77 -2.14
N ALA A 48 -10.70 -5.01 -1.93
CA ALA A 48 -11.19 -5.48 -0.63
C ALA A 48 -10.56 -6.82 -0.23
N GLU A 49 -10.34 -7.70 -1.20
CA GLU A 49 -9.73 -9.01 -0.95
C GLU A 49 -8.28 -8.87 -0.48
N ALA A 50 -7.50 -8.03 -1.16
CA ALA A 50 -6.10 -7.81 -0.79
C ALA A 50 -5.99 -7.16 0.59
N LEU A 51 -6.86 -6.21 0.89
CA LEU A 51 -6.88 -5.57 2.20
C LEU A 51 -7.21 -6.58 3.30
N ALA A 52 -8.23 -7.41 3.06
CA ALA A 52 -8.61 -8.44 4.04
C ALA A 52 -7.49 -9.45 4.26
N ALA A 53 -6.83 -9.90 3.18
CA ALA A 53 -5.71 -10.85 3.27
C ALA A 53 -4.53 -10.24 4.04
N THR A 54 -4.22 -8.97 3.77
CA THR A 54 -3.15 -8.27 4.48
C THR A 54 -3.43 -8.20 5.98
N ARG A 55 -4.66 -7.86 6.35
CA ARG A 55 -5.04 -7.76 7.77
C ARG A 55 -5.07 -9.12 8.45
N ALA A 56 -5.47 -10.17 7.73
CA ALA A 56 -5.55 -11.51 8.30
C ALA A 56 -4.18 -12.15 8.50
N THR A 57 -3.23 -11.92 7.59
CA THR A 57 -1.94 -12.60 7.61
C THR A 57 -0.81 -11.76 8.19
N GLY A 58 -0.94 -10.43 8.19
CA GLY A 58 0.16 -9.53 8.53
C GLY A 58 1.19 -9.39 7.43
N LEU A 59 0.96 -9.99 6.26
CA LEU A 59 1.85 -9.89 5.11
C LEU A 59 1.17 -9.07 4.01
N ALA A 60 1.92 -8.20 3.34
CA ALA A 60 1.32 -7.30 2.35
C ALA A 60 0.83 -8.07 1.13
N HIS A 61 -0.45 -7.89 0.82
CA HIS A 61 -1.12 -8.41 -0.37
C HIS A 61 -1.63 -7.24 -1.19
N PHE A 62 -1.63 -7.39 -2.50
CA PHE A 62 -2.04 -6.34 -3.42
C PHE A 62 -2.93 -6.93 -4.52
N HIS A 63 -3.56 -6.04 -5.27
CA HIS A 63 -4.30 -6.41 -6.47
C HIS A 63 -3.46 -6.05 -7.70
N SER A 64 -3.17 -7.05 -8.52
CA SER A 64 -2.47 -6.81 -9.79
C SER A 64 -3.47 -6.29 -10.81
N ARG A 65 -3.33 -5.03 -11.22
CA ARG A 65 -4.24 -4.42 -12.20
C ARG A 65 -4.11 -5.06 -13.58
N SER A 66 -2.89 -5.43 -13.96
CA SER A 66 -2.65 -6.04 -15.27
C SER A 66 -3.17 -7.47 -15.36
N ARG A 67 -3.10 -8.22 -14.26
CA ARG A 67 -3.54 -9.62 -14.23
C ARG A 67 -4.92 -9.81 -13.64
N GLY A 68 -5.47 -8.76 -13.01
CA GLY A 68 -6.79 -8.80 -12.40
C GLY A 68 -6.92 -9.78 -11.26
N LYS A 69 -5.86 -9.96 -10.46
CA LYS A 69 -5.89 -10.94 -9.38
C LYS A 69 -5.08 -10.52 -8.16
N LEU A 70 -5.40 -11.17 -7.05
CA LEU A 70 -4.69 -11.04 -5.79
C LEU A 70 -3.25 -11.55 -5.93
N TRP A 71 -2.29 -10.86 -5.31
CA TRP A 71 -0.94 -11.39 -5.16
C TRP A 71 -0.34 -10.96 -3.83
N GLN A 72 0.40 -11.89 -3.23
CA GLN A 72 1.15 -11.60 -2.01
C GLN A 72 2.55 -11.16 -2.42
N LYS A 73 2.99 -10.02 -1.93
CA LYS A 73 4.34 -9.55 -2.19
C LYS A 73 5.34 -10.56 -1.64
N GLY A 74 6.24 -11.03 -2.51
CA GLY A 74 7.27 -11.99 -2.10
C GLY A 74 6.82 -13.45 -2.11
N GLU A 75 5.64 -13.77 -2.66
CA GLU A 75 5.13 -15.14 -2.64
C GLU A 75 6.06 -16.14 -3.37
N SER A 76 6.81 -15.67 -4.36
CA SER A 76 7.76 -16.52 -5.08
C SER A 76 9.19 -16.33 -4.60
N SER A 77 9.59 -15.10 -4.31
CA SER A 77 10.96 -14.76 -3.94
C SER A 77 11.27 -14.96 -2.46
N GLY A 78 10.25 -15.00 -1.62
CA GLY A 78 10.41 -14.99 -0.17
C GLY A 78 10.63 -13.60 0.41
N HIS A 79 10.75 -12.58 -0.44
CA HIS A 79 10.96 -11.19 0.00
C HIS A 79 9.63 -10.55 0.39
N VAL A 80 9.00 -11.11 1.43
CA VAL A 80 7.70 -10.65 1.91
C VAL A 80 7.84 -9.31 2.62
N LEU A 81 6.72 -8.62 2.75
CA LEU A 81 6.63 -7.39 3.52
C LEU A 81 5.74 -7.67 4.73
N GLU A 82 6.36 -7.71 5.90
CA GLU A 82 5.67 -7.92 7.17
C GLU A 82 5.12 -6.60 7.64
N VAL A 83 3.79 -6.49 7.76
CA VAL A 83 3.11 -5.24 8.09
C VAL A 83 3.13 -5.03 9.61
N GLU A 84 3.75 -3.93 10.04
CA GLU A 84 3.79 -3.55 11.45
C GLU A 84 2.66 -2.56 11.79
N GLU A 85 2.32 -1.69 10.84
CA GLU A 85 1.38 -0.62 11.09
C GLU A 85 0.70 -0.21 9.79
N ILE A 86 -0.58 0.12 9.86
CA ILE A 86 -1.34 0.63 8.73
C ILE A 86 -1.83 2.02 9.09
N LEU A 87 -1.42 3.02 8.33
CA LEU A 87 -1.92 4.38 8.46
C LEU A 87 -2.97 4.61 7.38
N VAL A 88 -4.00 5.36 7.74
CA VAL A 88 -5.14 5.62 6.86
C VAL A 88 -5.24 7.12 6.67
N ASP A 89 -5.41 7.58 5.44
CA ASP A 89 -5.48 9.02 5.20
C ASP A 89 -6.84 9.61 5.58
N CYS A 90 -6.97 10.93 5.45
CA CYS A 90 -8.10 11.66 6.01
C CYS A 90 -9.46 11.25 5.46
N ASP A 91 -9.54 10.84 4.21
CA ASP A 91 -10.80 10.40 3.59
C ASP A 91 -10.83 8.89 3.33
N GLN A 92 -9.83 8.16 3.86
CA GLN A 92 -9.76 6.70 3.84
C GLN A 92 -9.71 6.10 2.42
N ASP A 93 -9.10 6.81 1.47
CA ASP A 93 -8.93 6.29 0.10
C ASP A 93 -7.48 5.90 -0.22
N ALA A 94 -6.58 6.04 0.74
CA ALA A 94 -5.19 5.61 0.60
C ALA A 94 -4.66 5.11 1.94
N LEU A 95 -3.72 4.19 1.87
CA LEU A 95 -3.09 3.60 3.05
C LEU A 95 -1.58 3.74 2.97
N VAL A 96 -0.95 3.83 4.13
CA VAL A 96 0.48 3.61 4.25
C VAL A 96 0.66 2.32 5.04
N LEU A 97 1.36 1.36 4.44
CA LEU A 97 1.76 0.12 5.11
C LEU A 97 3.20 0.29 5.58
N SER A 98 3.39 0.36 6.89
CA SER A 98 4.72 0.46 7.48
C SER A 98 5.20 -0.98 7.73
N CYS A 99 6.22 -1.40 6.99
CA CYS A 99 6.59 -2.81 6.89
C CYS A 99 8.03 -3.07 7.26
N ARG A 100 8.30 -4.32 7.68
CA ARG A 100 9.64 -4.86 7.80
C ARG A 100 9.87 -5.77 6.59
N PRO A 101 10.69 -5.33 5.61
CA PRO A 101 10.94 -6.17 4.44
C PRO A 101 11.89 -7.31 4.78
N ALA A 102 11.58 -8.51 4.27
CA ALA A 102 12.43 -9.68 4.45
C ALA A 102 13.61 -9.70 3.48
N GLY A 103 13.61 -8.79 2.50
CA GLY A 103 14.69 -8.68 1.51
C GLY A 103 14.43 -7.49 0.61
N PRO A 104 15.17 -7.37 -0.50
CA PRO A 104 14.96 -6.26 -1.44
C PRO A 104 13.52 -6.21 -1.93
N THR A 105 12.91 -5.03 -1.90
CA THR A 105 11.51 -4.87 -2.29
C THR A 105 11.34 -4.92 -3.81
N CYS A 106 12.27 -4.31 -4.54
CA CYS A 106 12.17 -4.25 -6.00
C CYS A 106 12.62 -5.56 -6.64
N HIS A 107 11.95 -5.95 -7.73
CA HIS A 107 12.32 -7.14 -8.49
C HIS A 107 13.72 -7.04 -9.11
N THR A 108 14.27 -5.82 -9.21
CA THR A 108 15.65 -5.58 -9.68
C THR A 108 16.70 -5.91 -8.64
N GLY A 109 16.30 -6.18 -7.40
CA GLY A 109 17.20 -6.40 -6.28
C GLY A 109 17.47 -5.14 -5.47
N ALA A 110 16.94 -4.00 -5.87
CA ALA A 110 17.11 -2.76 -5.11
C ALA A 110 16.24 -2.81 -3.84
N PRO A 111 16.69 -2.22 -2.72
CA PRO A 111 15.90 -2.18 -1.49
C PRO A 111 14.54 -1.50 -1.67
N SER A 112 14.46 -0.50 -2.54
CA SER A 112 13.24 0.25 -2.85
C SER A 112 13.01 0.26 -4.35
N CYS A 113 11.75 0.28 -4.75
CA CYS A 113 11.41 0.49 -6.16
C CYS A 113 11.76 1.91 -6.61
N PHE A 114 11.92 2.84 -5.66
CA PHE A 114 12.26 4.24 -5.94
C PHE A 114 13.76 4.45 -5.80
N TYR A 115 14.54 3.77 -6.62
CA TYR A 115 16.01 3.79 -6.52
C TYR A 115 16.67 4.75 -7.50
N ARG A 116 15.90 5.53 -8.24
CA ARG A 116 16.42 6.52 -9.18
C ARG A 116 15.74 7.86 -8.94
N ARG A 117 16.50 8.92 -9.12
CA ARG A 117 16.04 10.29 -8.97
C ARG A 117 15.98 10.95 -10.36
N LEU A 118 14.96 11.76 -10.59
CA LEU A 118 14.84 12.50 -11.82
C LEU A 118 15.64 13.81 -11.71
N GLU A 119 16.56 14.01 -12.66
CA GLU A 119 17.31 15.25 -12.78
C GLU A 119 17.20 15.73 -14.23
N GLY A 120 16.39 16.78 -14.47
CA GLY A 120 16.00 17.16 -15.83
C GLY A 120 15.25 16.01 -16.47
N ASP A 121 15.77 15.49 -17.58
CA ASP A 121 15.19 14.35 -18.27
C ASP A 121 15.99 13.06 -18.07
N VAL A 122 16.91 13.05 -17.10
CA VAL A 122 17.82 11.93 -16.88
C VAL A 122 17.57 11.33 -15.50
N LEU A 123 17.66 10.01 -15.41
CA LEU A 123 17.53 9.30 -14.15
C LEU A 123 18.91 9.03 -13.57
N GLN A 124 19.07 9.34 -12.29
CA GLN A 124 20.31 9.12 -11.55
C GLN A 124 20.02 8.17 -10.39
N PRO A 125 20.94 7.22 -10.09
CA PRO A 125 20.76 6.36 -8.92
C PRO A 125 20.72 7.19 -7.64
N VAL A 126 19.83 6.80 -6.73
CA VAL A 126 19.77 7.39 -5.40
C VAL A 126 20.84 6.71 -4.55
N LYS A 127 21.63 7.52 -3.86
CA LYS A 127 22.63 6.98 -2.93
C LYS A 127 21.94 6.45 -1.68
N THR A 128 22.36 5.29 -1.23
CA THR A 128 21.81 4.66 -0.03
C THR A 128 22.76 4.78 1.13
#